data_bd369e573157c320f4d88967d7b5d3ec
#
_entry.id   bd369e573157c320f4d88967d7b5d3ec
#
_cell.length_a   1.000
_cell.length_b   1.000
_cell.length_c   1.000
_cell.angle_alpha   90.00
_cell.angle_beta   90.00
_cell.angle_gamma   90.00
#
_symmetry.space_group_name_H-M   'P 1'
#
loop_
_entity.id
_entity.type
_entity.pdbx_description
1 polymer ?
#
loop_
_entity_poly.entity_id
_entity_poly.type
_entity_poly.pdbx_seq_one_letter_code
_entity_poly.pdbx_strand_id
1 'polypeptide(L)' 'MNDDDPGLIALPNVEVRARLLELRQQHQDLDAAVAALENQPLPNQLQIARLKKQKLVLRDQIVKLEDQLTPDIIA' A
#
# COMPACT_ATOMS: atom_id res chain seq x y z
N MET A 1 -16.67 22.90 -14.63
CA MET A 1 -16.60 22.40 -14.29
C MET A 1 -17.02 21.68 -13.78
N ASN A 2 -17.18 21.41 -13.68
CA ASN A 2 -17.50 20.79 -13.19
C ASN A 2 -17.57 19.80 -12.72
N ASP A 3 -17.41 19.74 -12.72
CA ASP A 3 -17.10 19.04 -11.89
C ASP A 3 -18.03 18.18 -11.41
N ASP A 4 -18.93 18.41 -11.22
CA ASP A 4 -19.94 17.66 -10.74
C ASP A 4 -20.37 16.68 -11.72
N ASP A 5 -19.65 16.40 -12.67
CA ASP A 5 -19.91 15.40 -13.61
C ASP A 5 -19.95 14.07 -12.90
N PRO A 6 -20.96 13.25 -13.08
CA PRO A 6 -21.03 11.95 -12.44
C PRO A 6 -19.84 11.06 -12.75
N GLY A 7 -19.27 11.23 -13.92
CA GLY A 7 -18.10 10.46 -14.26
C GLY A 7 -16.96 10.75 -13.34
N LEU A 8 -16.91 11.97 -12.82
CA LEU A 8 -15.83 12.33 -11.93
C LEU A 8 -15.96 11.61 -10.62
N ILE A 9 -17.15 11.23 -10.24
CA ILE A 9 -17.35 10.54 -9.00
C ILE A 9 -16.71 9.15 -9.07
N ALA A 10 -16.79 8.53 -10.21
CA ALA A 10 -16.22 7.21 -10.37
C ALA A 10 -14.71 7.25 -10.50
N LEU A 11 -14.17 8.30 -11.09
CA LEU A 11 -12.74 8.38 -11.31
C LEU A 11 -11.91 8.24 -10.05
N PRO A 12 -12.27 8.90 -8.94
CA PRO A 12 -11.47 8.75 -7.74
C PRO A 12 -11.37 7.31 -7.29
N ASN A 13 -12.46 6.54 -7.43
CA ASN A 13 -12.40 5.15 -7.04
C ASN A 13 -11.46 4.36 -7.92
N VAL A 14 -11.45 4.66 -9.22
CA VAL A 14 -10.54 3.98 -10.12
C VAL A 14 -9.10 4.31 -9.75
N GLU A 15 -8.84 5.58 -9.48
CA GLU A 15 -7.50 5.99 -9.11
C GLU A 15 -7.06 5.40 -7.78
N VAL A 16 -7.98 5.35 -6.83
CA VAL A 16 -7.66 4.76 -5.54
C VAL A 16 -7.33 3.29 -5.70
N ARG A 17 -8.10 2.57 -6.52
CA ARG A 17 -7.82 1.17 -6.75
C ARG A 17 -6.50 0.95 -7.45
N ALA A 18 -6.17 1.80 -8.40
CA ALA A 18 -4.89 1.71 -9.08
C ALA A 18 -3.75 1.96 -8.09
N ARG A 19 -3.91 2.96 -7.25
CA ARG A 19 -2.91 3.25 -6.25
C ARG A 19 -2.76 2.10 -5.26
N LEU A 20 -3.87 1.48 -4.89
CA LEU A 20 -3.82 0.33 -4.01
C LEU A 20 -3.03 -0.81 -4.61
N LEU A 21 -3.22 -1.07 -5.90
CA LEU A 21 -2.46 -2.12 -6.56
C LEU A 21 -0.97 -1.82 -6.52
N GLU A 22 -0.59 -0.57 -6.75
CA GLU A 22 0.81 -0.19 -6.68
C GLU A 22 1.38 -0.39 -5.29
N LEU A 23 0.63 0.06 -4.29
CA LEU A 23 1.11 -0.05 -2.92
C LEU A 23 1.21 -1.51 -2.47
N ARG A 24 0.26 -2.32 -2.87
CA ARG A 24 0.32 -3.73 -2.54
C ARG A 24 1.49 -4.41 -3.21
N GLN A 25 1.79 -4.01 -4.44
CA GLN A 25 2.94 -4.56 -5.13
C GLN A 25 4.23 -4.16 -4.42
N GLN A 26 4.33 -2.89 -4.02
CA GLN A 26 5.50 -2.42 -3.29
C GLN A 26 5.65 -3.14 -1.97
N HIS A 27 4.54 -3.35 -1.27
CA HIS A 27 4.56 -4.06 0.00
C HIS A 27 5.06 -5.49 -0.20
N GLN A 28 4.60 -6.13 -1.25
CA GLN A 28 5.00 -7.48 -1.56
C GLN A 28 6.49 -7.55 -1.90
N ASP A 29 6.97 -6.56 -2.66
CA ASP A 29 8.38 -6.49 -3.03
C ASP A 29 9.26 -6.32 -1.79
N LEU A 30 8.83 -5.49 -0.86
CA LEU A 30 9.58 -5.28 0.37
C LEU A 30 9.58 -6.55 1.23
N ASP A 31 8.45 -7.23 1.26
CA ASP A 31 8.34 -8.47 1.99
C ASP A 31 9.34 -9.49 1.45
N ALA A 32 9.41 -9.61 0.14
CA ALA A 32 10.35 -10.53 -0.49
C ALA A 32 11.80 -10.13 -0.21
N ALA A 33 12.07 -8.83 -0.24
CA ALA A 33 13.41 -8.33 0.01
C ALA A 33 13.84 -8.63 1.45
N VAL A 34 12.93 -8.44 2.40
CA VAL A 34 13.23 -8.75 3.80
C VAL A 34 13.52 -10.23 3.95
N ALA A 35 12.69 -11.07 3.34
CA ALA A 35 12.90 -12.51 3.44
C ALA A 35 14.25 -12.92 2.87
N ALA A 36 14.62 -12.34 1.73
CA ALA A 36 15.89 -12.65 1.12
C ALA A 36 17.06 -12.24 2.01
N LEU A 37 16.95 -11.07 2.63
CA LEU A 37 18.01 -10.59 3.51
C LEU A 37 18.12 -11.43 4.76
N GLU A 38 17.00 -11.85 5.29
CA GLU A 38 17.00 -12.65 6.51
C GLU A 38 17.59 -14.04 6.28
N ASN A 39 17.56 -14.49 5.04
CA ASN A 39 18.11 -15.80 4.71
C ASN A 39 19.60 -15.79 4.46
N GLN A 40 20.24 -14.65 4.50
CA GLN A 40 21.70 -14.59 4.31
C GLN A 40 22.41 -15.07 5.55
N PRO A 41 23.61 -15.64 5.39
CA PRO A 41 24.37 -16.13 6.54
C PRO A 41 24.62 -15.07 7.60
N LEU A 42 24.89 -13.84 7.17
CA LEU A 42 25.10 -12.75 8.09
C LEU A 42 24.18 -11.62 7.71
N PRO A 43 22.92 -11.68 8.14
CA PRO A 43 21.96 -10.68 7.74
C PRO A 43 22.32 -9.28 8.22
N ASN A 44 22.09 -8.30 7.38
CA ASN A 44 22.28 -6.91 7.76
C ASN A 44 21.05 -6.43 8.51
N GLN A 45 21.12 -6.44 9.83
CA GLN A 45 19.96 -6.13 10.65
C GLN A 45 19.48 -4.70 10.49
N LEU A 46 20.38 -3.77 10.24
CA LEU A 46 19.97 -2.40 10.04
C LEU A 46 19.15 -2.23 8.78
N GLN A 47 19.60 -2.87 7.71
CA GLN A 47 18.88 -2.80 6.46
C GLN A 47 17.51 -3.48 6.58
N ILE A 48 17.46 -4.61 7.25
CA ILE A 48 16.23 -5.32 7.48
C ILE A 48 15.25 -4.44 8.26
N ALA A 49 15.72 -3.79 9.30
CA ALA A 49 14.88 -2.93 10.11
C ALA A 49 14.32 -1.78 9.29
N ARG A 50 15.13 -1.19 8.42
CA ARG A 50 14.66 -0.10 7.56
C ARG A 50 13.58 -0.56 6.61
N LEU A 51 13.75 -1.73 6.02
CA LEU A 51 12.77 -2.26 5.08
C LEU A 51 11.48 -2.62 5.80
N LYS A 52 11.57 -3.17 7.01
CA LYS A 52 10.39 -3.49 7.78
C LYS A 52 9.62 -2.23 8.15
N LYS A 53 10.32 -1.15 8.44
CA LYS A 53 9.67 0.11 8.73
C LYS A 53 8.94 0.63 7.49
N GLN A 54 9.56 0.52 6.32
CA GLN A 54 8.91 0.92 5.09
C GLN A 54 7.65 0.09 4.83
N LYS A 55 7.72 -1.21 5.13
CA LYS A 55 6.57 -2.06 5.00
C LYS A 55 5.40 -1.57 5.85
N LEU A 56 5.69 -1.17 7.07
CA LEU A 56 4.65 -0.69 7.96
C LEU A 56 4.01 0.59 7.44
N VAL A 57 4.83 1.48 6.88
CA VAL A 57 4.30 2.70 6.31
C VAL A 57 3.39 2.40 5.13
N LEU A 58 3.81 1.47 4.26
CA LEU A 58 2.99 1.09 3.12
C LEU A 58 1.69 0.44 3.58
N ARG A 59 1.75 -0.41 4.58
CA ARG A 59 0.56 -1.06 5.08
C ARG A 59 -0.43 -0.03 5.61
N ASP A 60 0.08 0.99 6.31
CA ASP A 60 -0.77 2.03 6.82
C ASP A 60 -1.46 2.78 5.69
N GLN A 61 -0.73 3.07 4.62
CA GLN A 61 -1.31 3.73 3.46
C GLN A 61 -2.36 2.86 2.78
N ILE A 62 -2.09 1.57 2.68
CA ILE A 62 -3.04 0.64 2.10
C ILE A 62 -4.34 0.63 2.88
N VAL A 63 -4.24 0.56 4.19
CA VAL A 63 -5.44 0.53 5.03
C VAL A 63 -6.24 1.81 4.86
N LYS A 64 -5.57 2.94 4.79
CA LYS A 64 -6.27 4.21 4.62
C LYS A 64 -7.00 4.28 3.29
N LEU A 65 -6.38 3.77 2.23
CA LEU A 65 -7.03 3.77 0.93
C LEU A 65 -8.18 2.78 0.88
N GLU A 66 -8.03 1.64 1.54
CA GLU A 66 -9.11 0.67 1.60
C GLU A 66 -10.32 1.26 2.31
N ASP A 67 -10.08 2.05 3.33
CA ASP A 67 -11.17 2.72 4.03
C ASP A 67 -11.92 3.66 3.11
N GLN A 68 -11.25 4.28 2.18
CA GLN A 68 -11.91 5.16 1.23
C GLN A 68 -12.80 4.39 0.27
N LEU A 69 -12.45 3.15 -0.01
CA LEU A 69 -13.24 2.35 -0.93
C LEU A 69 -14.46 1.72 -0.27
N THR A 70 -14.38 1.46 1.01
CA THR A 70 -15.48 0.80 1.69
C THR A 70 -15.90 1.53 2.94
N PRO A 71 -16.29 2.78 2.84
CA PRO A 71 -16.69 3.55 4.01
C PRO A 71 -18.03 3.06 4.46
N ASP A 72 -18.30 3.13 5.66
CA ASP A 72 -19.60 2.82 6.15
C ASP A 72 -20.09 1.46 6.03
N ILE A 73 -19.48 0.66 5.34
CA ILE A 73 -19.95 -0.64 5.16
C ILE A 73 -20.18 -1.33 6.45
N ILE A 74 -19.38 -1.05 7.35
CA ILE A 74 -19.44 -1.72 8.55
C ILE A 74 -20.52 -1.34 9.39
N ALA A 75 -20.98 -0.21 9.19
CA ALA A 75 -22.01 0.30 10.07
C ALA A 75 -23.21 -0.61 10.12
#